data_5ea65eef5861246731820d3403bc6352
#
_entry.id   5ea65eef5861246731820d3403bc6352
#
_cell.length_a   1.000
_cell.length_b   1.000
_cell.length_c   1.000
_cell.angle_alpha   90.00
_cell.angle_beta   90.00
_cell.angle_gamma   90.00
#
_symmetry.space_group_name_H-M   'P 1'
#
loop_
_entity.id
_entity.type
_entity.pdbx_description
1 polymer ?
#
loop_
_entity_poly.entity_id
_entity_poly.type
_entity_poly.pdbx_seq_one_letter_code
_entity_poly.pdbx_strand_id
1 'polypeptide(L)'
;MKILKILIIVFMTFFIASFGYFKKDAIACELIGVTHFNEVSPDFYIDQSIDTSKQVELSHAVESAFKRVSDIYGTPTSNPRIIATAETKYAKFGFNPTGMQNSGLFRECIFLGPKGLSTDVIAHELVHAEVRHRTNLFVELTQLPAWFIEGTGIKADYRKPFLSENINVTNDDVAKIKSVFYLSDFPNTNVKYYQASLIAVESMNPKDMYSGLERLNNGEQFEDVFNEFF
;
A
#
# COMPACT_ATOMS: atom_id res chain seq x y z
N MET A 1 42.53 5.57 22.35
CA MET A 1 41.62 6.56 21.69
C MET A 1 41.54 6.42 20.17
N LYS A 2 42.63 6.28 19.39
CA LYS A 2 42.54 6.17 17.91
C LYS A 2 41.78 4.93 17.43
N ILE A 3 42.04 3.75 18.01
CA ILE A 3 41.35 2.50 17.64
C ILE A 3 39.84 2.57 17.89
N LEU A 4 39.40 3.13 19.02
CA LEU A 4 37.99 3.29 19.32
C LEU A 4 37.28 4.20 18.31
N LYS A 5 37.93 5.29 17.87
CA LYS A 5 37.37 6.18 16.82
C LYS A 5 37.22 5.45 15.49
N ILE A 6 38.20 4.64 15.10
CA ILE A 6 38.15 3.84 13.87
C ILE A 6 36.99 2.83 13.96
N LEU A 7 36.84 2.13 15.06
CA LEU A 7 35.75 1.17 15.25
C LEU A 7 34.38 1.84 15.18
N ILE A 8 34.21 3.01 15.79
CA ILE A 8 32.97 3.79 15.71
C ILE A 8 32.65 4.20 14.26
N ILE A 9 33.65 4.68 13.51
CA ILE A 9 33.47 5.09 12.11
C ILE A 9 33.05 3.87 11.27
N VAL A 10 33.75 2.73 11.40
CA VAL A 10 33.41 1.48 10.67
C VAL A 10 32.00 1.02 11.01
N PHE A 11 31.63 1.00 12.28
CA PHE A 11 30.27 0.65 12.73
C PHE A 11 29.22 1.59 12.15
N MET A 12 29.43 2.90 12.22
CA MET A 12 28.52 3.90 11.66
C MET A 12 28.38 3.75 10.13
N THR A 13 29.48 3.53 9.44
CA THR A 13 29.45 3.33 7.97
C THR A 13 28.65 2.07 7.61
N PHE A 14 28.89 0.99 8.33
CA PHE A 14 28.16 -0.27 8.14
C PHE A 14 26.67 -0.09 8.44
N PHE A 15 26.34 0.60 9.52
CA PHE A 15 24.96 0.87 9.90
C PHE A 15 24.23 1.72 8.84
N ILE A 16 24.86 2.80 8.35
CA ILE A 16 24.30 3.66 7.29
C ILE A 16 24.11 2.88 5.99
N ALA A 17 25.09 2.07 5.60
CA ALA A 17 24.99 1.25 4.39
C ALA A 17 23.88 0.19 4.50
N SER A 18 23.76 -0.48 5.66
CA SER A 18 22.70 -1.44 5.91
C SER A 18 21.33 -0.77 5.93
N PHE A 19 21.19 0.35 6.63
CA PHE A 19 19.95 1.12 6.64
C PHE A 19 19.53 1.55 5.23
N GLY A 20 20.48 2.09 4.44
CA GLY A 20 20.23 2.47 3.06
C GLY A 20 19.81 1.29 2.17
N TYR A 21 20.37 0.12 2.38
CA TYR A 21 20.00 -1.10 1.65
C TYR A 21 18.58 -1.57 1.99
N PHE A 22 18.23 -1.61 3.30
CA PHE A 22 16.91 -2.08 3.74
C PHE A 22 15.78 -1.05 3.55
N LYS A 23 16.12 0.23 3.44
CA LYS A 23 15.16 1.33 3.25
C LYS A 23 15.29 2.04 1.91
N LYS A 24 15.83 1.34 0.90
CA LYS A 24 16.07 1.91 -0.45
C LYS A 24 14.82 2.48 -1.11
N ASP A 25 13.69 1.82 -0.94
CA ASP A 25 12.38 2.22 -1.42
C ASP A 25 11.87 3.50 -0.72
N ALA A 26 11.98 3.55 0.60
CA ALA A 26 11.64 4.75 1.38
C ALA A 26 12.55 5.94 1.01
N ILE A 27 13.85 5.70 0.83
CA ILE A 27 14.80 6.72 0.37
C ILE A 27 14.47 7.15 -1.07
N ALA A 28 14.18 6.21 -1.97
CA ALA A 28 13.77 6.52 -3.34
C ALA A 28 12.52 7.39 -3.38
N CYS A 29 11.55 7.13 -2.51
CA CYS A 29 10.35 7.96 -2.35
C CYS A 29 10.72 9.41 -2.01
N GLU A 30 11.56 9.62 -1.00
CA GLU A 30 11.90 10.98 -0.56
C GLU A 30 12.73 11.75 -1.60
N LEU A 31 13.61 11.04 -2.31
CA LEU A 31 14.49 11.65 -3.31
C LEU A 31 13.87 11.78 -4.70
N ILE A 32 12.63 11.35 -4.91
CA ILE A 32 12.06 11.35 -6.26
C ILE A 32 12.08 12.72 -6.93
N GLY A 33 11.82 13.80 -6.16
CA GLY A 33 11.80 15.17 -6.66
C GLY A 33 13.14 15.72 -7.15
N VAL A 34 14.28 15.04 -6.85
CA VAL A 34 15.60 15.41 -7.36
C VAL A 34 16.07 14.50 -8.48
N THR A 35 15.19 13.66 -8.99
CA THR A 35 15.43 12.75 -10.11
C THR A 35 14.85 13.31 -11.41
N HIS A 36 14.76 12.48 -12.45
CA HIS A 36 14.15 12.81 -13.75
C HIS A 36 12.63 12.62 -13.79
N PHE A 37 11.98 12.34 -12.64
CA PHE A 37 10.52 12.36 -12.56
C PHE A 37 10.00 13.79 -12.48
N ASN A 38 8.92 14.07 -13.21
CA ASN A 38 8.27 15.38 -13.21
C ASN A 38 7.16 15.39 -12.15
N GLU A 39 7.13 16.40 -11.30
CA GLU A 39 5.99 16.67 -10.45
C GLU A 39 4.87 17.33 -11.28
N VAL A 40 3.75 16.64 -11.43
CA VAL A 40 2.60 17.10 -12.23
C VAL A 40 1.49 17.72 -11.39
N SER A 41 1.46 17.39 -10.12
CA SER A 41 0.67 18.03 -9.06
C SER A 41 1.35 17.78 -7.71
N PRO A 42 0.99 18.47 -6.62
CA PRO A 42 1.62 18.27 -5.33
C PRO A 42 1.73 16.80 -4.93
N ASP A 43 2.95 16.33 -4.68
CA ASP A 43 3.30 14.96 -4.32
C ASP A 43 2.93 13.86 -5.36
N PHE A 44 2.61 14.23 -6.60
CA PHE A 44 2.40 13.28 -7.70
C PHE A 44 3.50 13.42 -8.76
N TYR A 45 4.33 12.41 -8.89
CA TYR A 45 5.51 12.35 -9.75
C TYR A 45 5.33 11.34 -10.87
N ILE A 46 5.62 11.73 -12.09
CA ILE A 46 5.49 10.89 -13.29
C ILE A 46 6.84 10.78 -14.01
N ASP A 47 7.20 9.57 -14.40
CA ASP A 47 8.37 9.29 -15.23
C ASP A 47 8.22 9.96 -16.61
N GLN A 48 9.32 10.51 -17.15
CA GLN A 48 9.37 11.14 -18.47
C GLN A 48 9.02 10.18 -19.62
N SER A 49 9.07 8.87 -19.41
CA SER A 49 8.63 7.87 -20.40
C SER A 49 7.10 7.86 -20.63
N ILE A 50 6.33 8.52 -19.77
CA ILE A 50 4.87 8.64 -19.89
C ILE A 50 4.57 9.92 -20.65
N ASP A 51 3.92 9.81 -21.82
CA ASP A 51 3.56 10.95 -22.65
C ASP A 51 2.54 11.89 -21.97
N THR A 52 2.46 13.13 -22.46
CA THR A 52 1.65 14.18 -21.85
C THR A 52 0.15 13.84 -21.82
N SER A 53 -0.38 13.14 -22.84
CA SER A 53 -1.78 12.75 -22.87
C SER A 53 -2.09 11.76 -21.75
N LYS A 54 -1.19 10.80 -21.53
CA LYS A 54 -1.29 9.82 -20.46
C LYS A 54 -1.07 10.43 -19.07
N GLN A 55 -0.26 11.49 -18.95
CA GLN A 55 -0.11 12.22 -17.69
C GLN A 55 -1.42 12.87 -17.26
N VAL A 56 -2.16 13.49 -18.19
CA VAL A 56 -3.50 14.06 -17.92
C VAL A 56 -4.48 12.97 -17.50
N GLU A 57 -4.52 11.86 -18.24
CA GLU A 57 -5.37 10.70 -17.89
C GLU A 57 -5.07 10.17 -16.47
N LEU A 58 -3.78 10.05 -16.13
CA LEU A 58 -3.36 9.60 -14.80
C LEU A 58 -3.73 10.60 -13.70
N SER A 59 -3.65 11.90 -13.94
CA SER A 59 -4.10 12.91 -12.98
C SER A 59 -5.58 12.74 -12.66
N HIS A 60 -6.43 12.56 -13.68
CA HIS A 60 -7.84 12.24 -13.48
C HIS A 60 -8.07 10.87 -12.80
N ALA A 61 -7.22 9.90 -13.09
CA ALA A 61 -7.30 8.60 -12.41
C ALA A 61 -6.99 8.71 -10.90
N VAL A 62 -6.01 9.53 -10.52
CA VAL A 62 -5.69 9.83 -9.11
C VAL A 62 -6.87 10.50 -8.42
N GLU A 63 -7.43 11.57 -9.00
CA GLU A 63 -8.59 12.27 -8.45
C GLU A 63 -9.79 11.32 -8.27
N SER A 64 -10.06 10.49 -9.29
CA SER A 64 -11.14 9.50 -9.27
C SER A 64 -10.91 8.43 -8.21
N ALA A 65 -9.66 8.03 -7.95
CA ALA A 65 -9.30 7.06 -6.93
C ALA A 65 -9.52 7.64 -5.52
N PHE A 66 -9.09 8.87 -5.25
CA PHE A 66 -9.36 9.56 -3.99
C PHE A 66 -10.86 9.69 -3.73
N LYS A 67 -11.62 10.10 -4.76
CA LYS A 67 -13.08 10.18 -4.66
C LYS A 67 -13.69 8.81 -4.31
N ARG A 68 -13.29 7.75 -5.01
CA ARG A 68 -13.80 6.40 -4.77
C ARG A 68 -13.52 5.93 -3.34
N VAL A 69 -12.28 6.09 -2.85
CA VAL A 69 -11.92 5.73 -1.48
C VAL A 69 -12.75 6.52 -0.47
N SER A 70 -12.96 7.83 -0.72
CA SER A 70 -13.82 8.66 0.10
C SER A 70 -15.29 8.21 0.09
N ASP A 71 -15.81 7.83 -1.07
CA ASP A 71 -17.18 7.33 -1.20
C ASP A 71 -17.38 6.00 -0.43
N ILE A 72 -16.38 5.12 -0.42
CA ILE A 72 -16.43 3.81 0.23
C ILE A 72 -16.19 3.94 1.74
N TYR A 73 -15.08 4.51 2.15
CA TYR A 73 -14.59 4.47 3.53
C TYR A 73 -14.78 5.76 4.32
N GLY A 74 -14.95 6.88 3.66
CA GLY A 74 -14.92 8.22 4.23
C GLY A 74 -13.68 8.98 3.79
N THR A 75 -13.58 10.24 4.17
CA THR A 75 -12.51 11.14 3.71
C THR A 75 -11.14 10.63 4.14
N PRO A 76 -10.23 10.33 3.19
CA PRO A 76 -8.84 10.00 3.50
C PRO A 76 -8.15 11.16 4.23
N THR A 77 -7.26 10.82 5.15
CA THR A 77 -6.40 11.77 5.87
C THR A 77 -4.92 11.60 5.52
N SER A 78 -4.57 10.46 4.93
CA SER A 78 -3.24 10.27 4.36
C SER A 78 -3.04 11.17 3.13
N ASN A 79 -1.81 11.66 2.98
CA ASN A 79 -1.38 12.39 1.80
C ASN A 79 -0.13 11.70 1.22
N PRO A 80 -0.31 10.50 0.62
CA PRO A 80 0.81 9.72 0.11
C PRO A 80 1.46 10.41 -1.09
N ARG A 81 2.77 10.25 -1.22
CA ARG A 81 3.46 10.56 -2.47
C ARG A 81 3.15 9.47 -3.48
N ILE A 82 2.65 9.86 -4.65
CA ILE A 82 2.35 8.94 -5.75
C ILE A 82 3.44 9.06 -6.80
N ILE A 83 4.01 7.93 -7.23
CA ILE A 83 5.10 7.85 -8.18
C ILE A 83 4.71 6.86 -9.27
N ALA A 84 4.59 7.33 -10.51
CA ALA A 84 4.14 6.53 -11.65
C ALA A 84 5.23 6.38 -12.71
N THR A 85 5.41 5.16 -13.23
CA THR A 85 6.34 4.87 -14.32
C THR A 85 5.78 3.85 -15.31
N ALA A 86 6.08 4.01 -16.59
CA ALA A 86 5.85 2.99 -17.62
C ALA A 86 7.01 1.98 -17.75
N GLU A 87 8.09 2.16 -16.97
CA GLU A 87 9.33 1.42 -17.12
C GLU A 87 9.50 0.35 -16.03
N THR A 88 9.78 -0.87 -16.43
CA THR A 88 10.05 -1.99 -15.51
C THR A 88 11.45 -1.94 -14.86
N LYS A 89 12.37 -1.13 -15.42
CA LYS A 89 13.75 -1.00 -14.89
C LYS A 89 13.83 -0.50 -13.45
N TYR A 90 12.77 0.13 -12.95
CA TYR A 90 12.71 0.65 -11.58
C TYR A 90 12.37 -0.41 -10.51
N ALA A 91 12.11 -1.65 -10.90
CA ALA A 91 11.88 -2.75 -9.95
C ALA A 91 12.99 -2.90 -8.90
N LYS A 92 14.25 -2.58 -9.26
CA LYS A 92 15.40 -2.57 -8.33
C LYS A 92 15.26 -1.55 -7.18
N PHE A 93 14.39 -0.57 -7.30
CA PHE A 93 14.09 0.45 -6.28
C PHE A 93 12.77 0.19 -5.54
N GLY A 94 12.18 -0.99 -5.69
CA GLY A 94 10.95 -1.36 -5.03
C GLY A 94 9.69 -1.22 -5.89
N PHE A 95 9.78 -0.68 -7.11
CA PHE A 95 8.63 -0.60 -8.01
C PHE A 95 8.25 -1.99 -8.51
N ASN A 96 7.02 -2.41 -8.24
CA ASN A 96 6.49 -3.61 -8.88
C ASN A 96 5.76 -3.26 -10.19
N PRO A 97 5.47 -4.26 -11.04
CA PRO A 97 4.79 -3.99 -12.33
C PRO A 97 3.36 -3.42 -12.18
N THR A 98 2.71 -3.62 -11.05
CA THR A 98 1.34 -3.15 -10.79
C THR A 98 1.38 -1.93 -9.87
N GLY A 99 1.08 -2.08 -8.61
CA GLY A 99 1.10 -1.05 -7.59
C GLY A 99 1.74 -1.58 -6.31
N MET A 100 2.19 -0.68 -5.47
CA MET A 100 2.70 -1.01 -4.16
C MET A 100 2.67 0.22 -3.27
N GLN A 101 2.03 0.10 -2.12
CA GLN A 101 2.18 1.06 -1.04
C GLN A 101 3.40 0.71 -0.19
N ASN A 102 4.15 1.70 0.23
CA ASN A 102 5.29 1.56 1.13
C ASN A 102 5.37 2.75 2.08
N SER A 103 5.84 2.50 3.31
CA SER A 103 6.12 3.60 4.23
C SER A 103 7.43 4.26 3.84
N GLY A 104 7.37 5.52 3.42
CA GLY A 104 8.53 6.38 3.28
C GLY A 104 9.17 6.70 4.63
N LEU A 105 10.12 7.65 4.64
CA LEU A 105 10.73 8.10 5.89
C LEU A 105 9.81 9.08 6.65
N PHE A 106 9.02 9.87 5.92
CA PHE A 106 8.20 10.95 6.48
C PHE A 106 6.73 10.89 6.08
N ARG A 107 6.40 10.03 5.11
CA ARG A 107 5.04 9.89 4.56
C ARG A 107 4.84 8.53 3.91
N GLU A 108 3.60 8.20 3.60
CA GLU A 108 3.29 7.03 2.79
C GLU A 108 3.64 7.28 1.32
N CYS A 109 4.02 6.23 0.61
CA CYS A 109 4.41 6.27 -0.80
C CYS A 109 3.67 5.20 -1.58
N ILE A 110 3.12 5.59 -2.73
CA ILE A 110 2.48 4.68 -3.67
C ILE A 110 3.33 4.65 -4.93
N PHE A 111 3.82 3.48 -5.28
CA PHE A 111 4.56 3.24 -6.52
C PHE A 111 3.64 2.55 -7.52
N LEU A 112 3.49 3.13 -8.71
CA LEU A 112 2.68 2.60 -9.80
C LEU A 112 3.58 2.18 -10.95
N GLY A 113 3.62 0.90 -11.23
CA GLY A 113 4.31 0.33 -12.39
C GLY A 113 3.43 0.34 -13.65
N PRO A 114 3.96 -0.13 -14.79
CA PRO A 114 3.29 -0.03 -16.09
C PRO A 114 1.92 -0.73 -16.16
N LYS A 115 1.64 -1.69 -15.29
CA LYS A 115 0.34 -2.39 -15.20
C LYS A 115 -0.62 -1.79 -14.17
N GLY A 116 -0.16 -0.78 -13.42
CA GLY A 116 -0.89 -0.16 -12.32
C GLY A 116 -1.39 1.26 -12.59
N LEU A 117 -1.23 1.75 -13.82
CA LEU A 117 -1.58 3.11 -14.22
C LEU A 117 -3.10 3.25 -14.45
N SER A 118 -3.90 2.95 -13.42
CA SER A 118 -5.36 2.98 -13.48
C SER A 118 -5.98 3.40 -12.15
N THR A 119 -7.17 3.96 -12.21
CA THR A 119 -7.97 4.33 -11.03
C THR A 119 -8.10 3.16 -10.03
N ASP A 120 -8.26 1.94 -10.53
CA ASP A 120 -8.51 0.76 -9.70
C ASP A 120 -7.32 0.41 -8.83
N VAL A 121 -6.11 0.36 -9.42
CA VAL A 121 -4.88 0.08 -8.68
C VAL A 121 -4.55 1.24 -7.75
N ILE A 122 -4.73 2.50 -8.21
CA ILE A 122 -4.48 3.67 -7.37
C ILE A 122 -5.40 3.65 -6.14
N ALA A 123 -6.69 3.35 -6.32
CA ALA A 123 -7.63 3.28 -5.21
C ALA A 123 -7.28 2.16 -4.22
N HIS A 124 -6.85 0.99 -4.70
CA HIS A 124 -6.35 -0.10 -3.89
C HIS A 124 -5.18 0.35 -3.00
N GLU A 125 -4.14 0.93 -3.60
CA GLU A 125 -2.96 1.38 -2.88
C GLU A 125 -3.23 2.58 -1.94
N LEU A 126 -4.21 3.44 -2.28
CA LEU A 126 -4.66 4.50 -1.39
C LEU A 126 -5.31 3.96 -0.11
N VAL A 127 -6.06 2.86 -0.20
CA VAL A 127 -6.60 2.21 1.01
C VAL A 127 -5.46 1.69 1.88
N HIS A 128 -4.44 1.06 1.30
CA HIS A 128 -3.26 0.63 2.07
C HIS A 128 -2.54 1.81 2.73
N ALA A 129 -2.35 2.92 1.99
CA ALA A 129 -1.74 4.13 2.54
C ALA A 129 -2.56 4.71 3.71
N GLU A 130 -3.89 4.67 3.62
CA GLU A 130 -4.76 5.16 4.68
C GLU A 130 -4.75 4.25 5.91
N VAL A 131 -4.79 2.92 5.72
CA VAL A 131 -4.64 1.94 6.81
C VAL A 131 -3.32 2.18 7.55
N ARG A 132 -2.23 2.31 6.78
CA ARG A 132 -0.89 2.55 7.33
C ARG A 132 -0.78 3.89 8.06
N HIS A 133 -1.34 4.95 7.50
CA HIS A 133 -1.35 6.29 8.09
C HIS A 133 -2.12 6.33 9.43
N ARG A 134 -3.22 5.57 9.50
CA ARG A 134 -4.10 5.54 10.69
C ARG A 134 -3.66 4.58 11.76
N THR A 135 -2.65 3.75 11.54
CA THR A 135 -2.17 2.79 12.53
C THR A 135 -0.73 3.06 12.93
N ASN A 136 -0.41 2.80 14.18
CA ASN A 136 0.98 2.82 14.63
C ASN A 136 1.66 1.50 14.26
N LEU A 137 3.00 1.49 14.27
CA LEU A 137 3.81 0.33 13.89
C LEU A 137 3.49 -0.93 14.71
N PHE A 138 3.16 -0.78 16.00
CA PHE A 138 2.84 -1.92 16.85
C PHE A 138 1.54 -2.58 16.40
N VAL A 139 0.48 -1.80 16.20
CA VAL A 139 -0.82 -2.28 15.69
C VAL A 139 -0.65 -2.97 14.33
N GLU A 140 0.09 -2.35 13.41
CA GLU A 140 0.34 -2.92 12.09
C GLU A 140 1.01 -4.30 12.17
N LEU A 141 2.04 -4.44 12.98
CA LEU A 141 2.82 -5.67 13.07
C LEU A 141 2.15 -6.79 13.88
N THR A 142 1.22 -6.44 14.77
CA THR A 142 0.67 -7.41 15.74
C THR A 142 -0.83 -7.61 15.68
N GLN A 143 -1.57 -6.72 14.99
CA GLN A 143 -3.03 -6.76 14.99
C GLN A 143 -3.66 -6.74 13.59
N LEU A 144 -2.96 -6.26 12.55
CA LEU A 144 -3.54 -6.17 11.21
C LEU A 144 -3.16 -7.38 10.34
N PRO A 145 -4.06 -8.35 10.16
CA PRO A 145 -3.75 -9.49 9.31
C PRO A 145 -3.74 -9.10 7.81
N ALA A 146 -2.89 -9.76 7.02
CA ALA A 146 -2.71 -9.48 5.62
C ALA A 146 -4.02 -9.57 4.81
N TRP A 147 -4.87 -10.56 5.13
CA TRP A 147 -6.15 -10.70 4.43
C TRP A 147 -7.10 -9.51 4.65
N PHE A 148 -7.03 -8.84 5.80
CA PHE A 148 -7.81 -7.64 6.08
C PHE A 148 -7.29 -6.45 5.27
N ILE A 149 -5.97 -6.24 5.25
CA ILE A 149 -5.32 -5.16 4.49
C ILE A 149 -5.63 -5.33 3.00
N GLU A 150 -5.39 -6.53 2.44
CA GLU A 150 -5.64 -6.81 1.03
C GLU A 150 -7.13 -6.77 0.69
N GLY A 151 -7.98 -7.36 1.53
CA GLY A 151 -9.43 -7.37 1.30
C GLY A 151 -10.03 -5.97 1.26
N THR A 152 -9.59 -5.09 2.16
CA THR A 152 -10.04 -3.69 2.16
C THR A 152 -9.52 -2.93 0.94
N GLY A 153 -8.28 -3.17 0.49
CA GLY A 153 -7.75 -2.62 -0.75
C GLY A 153 -8.57 -3.07 -1.98
N ILE A 154 -8.85 -4.37 -2.08
CA ILE A 154 -9.64 -4.94 -3.18
C ILE A 154 -11.08 -4.41 -3.22
N LYS A 155 -11.68 -4.06 -2.10
CA LYS A 155 -13.03 -3.46 -2.06
C LYS A 155 -13.10 -2.12 -2.83
N ALA A 156 -11.96 -1.44 -3.03
CA ALA A 156 -11.85 -0.24 -3.84
C ALA A 156 -11.33 -0.51 -5.27
N ASP A 157 -11.01 -1.76 -5.61
CA ASP A 157 -10.43 -2.20 -6.86
C ASP A 157 -11.49 -2.86 -7.77
N TYR A 158 -11.93 -2.15 -8.80
CA TYR A 158 -12.99 -2.62 -9.69
C TYR A 158 -12.45 -3.32 -10.94
N ARG A 159 -11.20 -3.80 -10.90
CA ARG A 159 -10.67 -4.63 -11.99
C ARG A 159 -11.49 -5.91 -12.15
N LYS A 160 -11.63 -6.34 -13.41
CA LYS A 160 -12.47 -7.48 -13.80
C LYS A 160 -12.39 -8.71 -12.88
N PRO A 161 -11.21 -9.16 -12.38
CA PRO A 161 -11.16 -10.33 -11.50
C PRO A 161 -11.89 -10.16 -10.17
N PHE A 162 -12.14 -8.93 -9.72
CA PHE A 162 -12.70 -8.59 -8.41
C PHE A 162 -14.16 -8.18 -8.45
N LEU A 163 -14.76 -8.17 -9.64
CA LEU A 163 -16.20 -7.96 -9.79
C LEU A 163 -16.96 -9.22 -9.34
N SER A 164 -18.11 -9.03 -8.71
CA SER A 164 -18.91 -10.10 -8.08
C SER A 164 -19.16 -11.30 -8.99
N GLU A 165 -19.42 -11.06 -10.28
CA GLU A 165 -19.66 -12.10 -11.29
C GLU A 165 -18.42 -12.94 -11.63
N ASN A 166 -17.23 -12.50 -11.25
CA ASN A 166 -15.97 -13.21 -11.53
C ASN A 166 -15.34 -13.82 -10.27
N ILE A 167 -15.95 -13.63 -9.10
CA ILE A 167 -15.47 -14.23 -7.86
C ILE A 167 -15.79 -15.73 -7.85
N ASN A 168 -14.74 -16.53 -7.68
CA ASN A 168 -14.85 -17.98 -7.62
C ASN A 168 -14.01 -18.54 -6.48
N VAL A 169 -14.49 -18.35 -5.26
CA VAL A 169 -13.85 -18.82 -4.03
C VAL A 169 -14.81 -19.63 -3.18
N THR A 170 -14.27 -20.58 -2.44
CA THR A 170 -15.02 -21.42 -1.49
C THR A 170 -14.85 -20.92 -0.06
N ASN A 171 -15.68 -21.38 0.86
CA ASN A 171 -15.49 -21.12 2.29
C ASN A 171 -14.13 -21.59 2.80
N ASP A 172 -13.61 -22.70 2.26
CA ASP A 172 -12.27 -23.20 2.61
C ASP A 172 -11.16 -22.24 2.16
N ASP A 173 -11.33 -21.60 0.99
CA ASP A 173 -10.38 -20.58 0.51
C ASP A 173 -10.39 -19.37 1.45
N VAL A 174 -11.58 -18.94 1.88
CA VAL A 174 -11.72 -17.82 2.85
C VAL A 174 -11.13 -18.19 4.20
N ALA A 175 -11.41 -19.40 4.71
CA ALA A 175 -10.83 -19.87 5.97
C ALA A 175 -9.30 -19.94 5.89
N LYS A 176 -8.77 -20.43 4.76
CA LYS A 176 -7.33 -20.50 4.52
C LYS A 176 -6.68 -19.12 4.49
N ILE A 177 -7.26 -18.15 3.79
CA ILE A 177 -6.65 -16.81 3.73
C ILE A 177 -6.72 -16.09 5.08
N LYS A 178 -7.77 -16.29 5.86
CA LYS A 178 -7.88 -15.74 7.22
C LYS A 178 -6.79 -16.25 8.17
N SER A 179 -6.14 -17.38 7.88
CA SER A 179 -4.99 -17.86 8.66
C SER A 179 -3.66 -17.15 8.30
N VAL A 180 -3.62 -16.34 7.24
CA VAL A 180 -2.42 -15.62 6.80
C VAL A 180 -2.37 -14.26 7.51
N PHE A 181 -1.46 -14.14 8.46
CA PHE A 181 -1.31 -12.90 9.23
C PHE A 181 -0.36 -11.92 8.56
N TYR A 182 0.82 -12.36 8.11
CA TYR A 182 1.84 -11.47 7.57
C TYR A 182 1.74 -11.31 6.05
N LEU A 183 1.97 -10.09 5.55
CA LEU A 183 2.05 -9.80 4.12
C LEU A 183 3.14 -10.60 3.40
N SER A 184 4.25 -10.94 4.08
CA SER A 184 5.30 -11.79 3.53
C SER A 184 4.81 -13.19 3.15
N ASP A 185 3.78 -13.68 3.84
CA ASP A 185 3.21 -15.02 3.66
C ASP A 185 1.98 -14.99 2.74
N PHE A 186 1.54 -13.79 2.34
CA PHE A 186 0.39 -13.63 1.46
C PHE A 186 0.73 -14.10 0.04
N PRO A 187 -0.08 -15.00 -0.55
CA PRO A 187 0.21 -15.58 -1.88
C PRO A 187 -0.15 -14.60 -3.01
N ASN A 188 0.63 -13.53 -3.15
CA ASN A 188 0.39 -12.38 -4.01
C ASN A 188 0.37 -12.66 -5.53
N THR A 189 0.74 -13.86 -5.96
CA THR A 189 0.69 -14.28 -7.38
C THR A 189 -0.64 -14.92 -7.77
N ASN A 190 -1.53 -15.18 -6.82
CA ASN A 190 -2.78 -15.92 -7.05
C ASN A 190 -4.01 -15.02 -6.77
N VAL A 191 -4.69 -14.62 -7.83
CA VAL A 191 -5.92 -13.79 -7.78
C VAL A 191 -6.98 -14.36 -6.83
N LYS A 192 -7.06 -15.69 -6.70
CA LYS A 192 -8.05 -16.36 -5.84
C LYS A 192 -7.92 -15.97 -4.36
N TYR A 193 -6.69 -15.72 -3.88
CA TYR A 193 -6.49 -15.28 -2.50
C TYR A 193 -6.90 -13.82 -2.26
N TYR A 194 -6.72 -12.97 -3.26
CA TYR A 194 -7.27 -11.62 -3.24
C TYR A 194 -8.80 -11.63 -3.22
N GLN A 195 -9.43 -12.47 -4.04
CA GLN A 195 -10.88 -12.67 -4.01
C GLN A 195 -11.35 -13.20 -2.66
N ALA A 196 -10.63 -14.16 -2.07
CA ALA A 196 -10.95 -14.70 -0.75
C ALA A 196 -10.83 -13.63 0.34
N SER A 197 -9.84 -12.74 0.25
CA SER A 197 -9.67 -11.60 1.16
C SER A 197 -10.83 -10.60 1.02
N LEU A 198 -11.29 -10.32 -0.21
CA LEU A 198 -12.46 -9.47 -0.44
C LEU A 198 -13.71 -10.05 0.23
N ILE A 199 -13.97 -11.35 0.05
CA ILE A 199 -15.10 -12.04 0.71
C ILE A 199 -14.93 -12.05 2.23
N ALA A 200 -13.70 -12.20 2.73
CA ALA A 200 -13.43 -12.17 4.18
C ALA A 200 -13.81 -10.85 4.84
N VAL A 201 -13.79 -9.73 4.11
CA VAL A 201 -14.18 -8.40 4.62
C VAL A 201 -15.58 -7.95 4.17
N GLU A 202 -16.35 -8.83 3.51
CA GLU A 202 -17.63 -8.45 2.92
C GLU A 202 -18.66 -8.00 3.97
N SER A 203 -18.67 -8.63 5.13
CA SER A 203 -19.57 -8.29 6.25
C SER A 203 -19.29 -6.94 6.89
N MET A 204 -18.07 -6.41 6.75
CA MET A 204 -17.69 -5.12 7.34
C MET A 204 -18.45 -3.97 6.66
N ASN A 205 -19.06 -3.11 7.47
CA ASN A 205 -19.46 -1.81 6.99
C ASN A 205 -18.20 -0.96 6.71
N PRO A 206 -17.91 -0.59 5.44
CA PRO A 206 -16.68 0.12 5.11
C PRO A 206 -16.50 1.43 5.87
N LYS A 207 -17.59 2.11 6.22
CA LYS A 207 -17.55 3.39 6.95
C LYS A 207 -17.02 3.27 8.38
N ASP A 208 -17.02 2.06 8.93
CA ASP A 208 -16.53 1.81 10.29
C ASP A 208 -15.04 1.47 10.32
N MET A 209 -14.40 1.27 9.15
CA MET A 209 -12.99 0.89 9.04
C MET A 209 -12.07 1.90 9.76
N TYR A 210 -12.23 3.18 9.47
CA TYR A 210 -11.31 4.20 10.00
C TYR A 210 -11.44 4.35 11.52
N SER A 211 -12.66 4.35 12.05
CA SER A 211 -12.88 4.36 13.51
C SER A 211 -12.36 3.07 14.17
N GLY A 212 -12.49 1.93 13.50
CA GLY A 212 -11.91 0.67 13.95
C GLY A 212 -10.39 0.73 14.08
N LEU A 213 -9.69 1.26 13.08
CA LEU A 213 -8.23 1.44 13.13
C LEU A 213 -7.80 2.35 14.29
N GLU A 214 -8.55 3.42 14.58
CA GLU A 214 -8.30 4.30 15.73
C GLU A 214 -8.50 3.58 17.08
N ARG A 215 -9.50 2.70 17.18
CA ARG A 215 -9.73 1.86 18.37
C ARG A 215 -8.57 0.90 18.62
N LEU A 216 -8.00 0.30 17.56
CA LEU A 216 -6.80 -0.54 17.69
C LEU A 216 -5.61 0.26 18.25
N ASN A 217 -5.40 1.50 17.79
CA ASN A 217 -4.35 2.36 18.33
C ASN A 217 -4.55 2.70 19.82
N ASN A 218 -5.80 2.68 20.29
CA ASN A 218 -6.15 2.90 21.69
C ASN A 218 -6.07 1.62 22.54
N GLY A 219 -5.61 0.51 21.94
CA GLY A 219 -5.30 -0.73 22.65
C GLY A 219 -6.42 -1.78 22.65
N GLU A 220 -7.50 -1.58 21.89
CA GLU A 220 -8.47 -2.63 21.65
C GLU A 220 -7.88 -3.73 20.74
N GLN A 221 -8.40 -4.95 20.85
CA GLN A 221 -7.94 -6.06 20.03
C GLN A 221 -8.69 -6.11 18.70
N PHE A 222 -8.05 -6.64 17.65
CA PHE A 222 -8.64 -6.72 16.31
C PHE A 222 -9.97 -7.49 16.31
N GLU A 223 -10.04 -8.59 17.04
CA GLU A 223 -11.22 -9.44 17.19
C GLU A 223 -12.40 -8.73 17.88
N ASP A 224 -12.10 -7.80 18.78
CA ASP A 224 -13.13 -7.02 19.50
C ASP A 224 -13.65 -5.86 18.64
N VAL A 225 -12.74 -5.25 17.84
CA VAL A 225 -13.05 -4.11 16.98
C VAL A 225 -13.82 -4.55 15.74
N PHE A 226 -13.41 -5.66 15.14
CA PHE A 226 -13.95 -6.20 13.88
C PHE A 226 -14.60 -7.57 14.12
N ASN A 227 -15.45 -7.65 15.14
CA ASN A 227 -16.07 -8.90 15.61
C ASN A 227 -16.99 -9.56 14.58
N GLU A 228 -17.48 -8.84 13.58
CA GLU A 228 -18.29 -9.38 12.49
C GLU A 228 -17.55 -10.38 11.61
N PHE A 229 -16.23 -10.55 11.78
CA PHE A 229 -15.43 -11.54 11.04
C PHE A 229 -15.30 -12.88 11.76
N PHE A 230 -15.73 -12.98 13.01
CA PHE A 230 -15.55 -14.17 13.88
C PHE A 230 -16.90 -14.79 14.37
#